data_b020cd67ae4126f9b49910bdcf3b2609
#
_entry.id   b020cd67ae4126f9b49910bdcf3b2609
#
_cell.length_a   1.000
_cell.length_b   1.000
_cell.length_c   1.000
_cell.angle_alpha   90.00
_cell.angle_beta   90.00
_cell.angle_gamma   90.00
#
_symmetry.space_group_name_H-M   'P 1'
#
loop_
_entity.id
_entity.type
_entity.pdbx_description
1 polymer ?
#
loop_
_entity_poly.entity_id
_entity_poly.type
_entity_poly.pdbx_seq_one_letter_code
_entity_poly.pdbx_strand_id
1 'polypeptide(L)'
;MAGLRIIKKYPNRRLYDTEISSYITIEDVRQLIIDGEEFEVRDAKSGEDLSRAVLLQIIADREQDGEPMLSTQLLSQIIRFYGDSLQGFMGNYLERSMQVFLDQQQQFRQQMGNLLGQTPWAMMNQLTERNLELWQEFQRNFGAGFGRPGGPGTPPNPPGANGLGSGA
;
A
#
# COMPACT_ATOMS: atom_id res chain seq x y z
N MET A 1 18.59 13.69 -23.26
CA MET A 1 17.24 13.61 -22.67
C MET A 1 16.49 12.52 -23.41
N ALA A 2 16.20 11.44 -22.76
CA ALA A 2 15.27 10.47 -23.32
C ALA A 2 13.92 11.16 -23.44
N GLY A 3 13.40 11.29 -24.66
CA GLY A 3 12.05 11.82 -24.88
C GLY A 3 11.02 10.87 -24.25
N LEU A 4 9.89 11.42 -23.90
CA LEU A 4 8.77 10.62 -23.41
C LEU A 4 8.42 9.50 -24.43
N ARG A 5 8.42 8.26 -23.99
CA ARG A 5 8.11 7.10 -24.84
C ARG A 5 6.65 7.12 -25.29
N ILE A 6 6.41 7.08 -26.56
CA ILE A 6 5.05 7.15 -27.11
C ILE A 6 4.63 5.79 -27.64
N ILE A 7 3.52 5.31 -27.14
CA ILE A 7 2.87 4.07 -27.60
C ILE A 7 1.61 4.46 -28.35
N LYS A 8 1.46 4.01 -29.58
CA LYS A 8 0.29 4.28 -30.42
C LYS A 8 -0.72 3.15 -30.29
N LYS A 9 -1.97 3.50 -30.01
CA LYS A 9 -3.09 2.54 -29.97
C LYS A 9 -3.91 2.66 -31.26
N TYR A 10 -4.05 1.51 -31.94
CA TYR A 10 -4.83 1.41 -33.18
C TYR A 10 -6.26 0.94 -32.91
N PRO A 11 -7.22 1.17 -33.84
CA PRO A 11 -8.62 0.74 -33.64
C PRO A 11 -8.81 -0.77 -33.46
N ASN A 12 -7.89 -1.57 -33.97
CA ASN A 12 -7.88 -3.04 -33.82
C ASN A 12 -7.31 -3.49 -32.47
N ARG A 13 -7.21 -2.60 -31.47
CA ARG A 13 -6.65 -2.81 -30.13
C ARG A 13 -5.15 -3.13 -30.11
N ARG A 14 -4.45 -3.02 -31.23
CA ARG A 14 -3.00 -3.21 -31.27
C ARG A 14 -2.29 -1.98 -30.73
N LEU A 15 -1.22 -2.25 -29.97
CA LEU A 15 -0.33 -1.24 -29.42
C LEU A 15 0.98 -1.28 -30.19
N TYR A 16 1.47 -0.11 -30.59
CA TYR A 16 2.72 0.05 -31.31
C TYR A 16 3.65 0.95 -30.53
N ASP A 17 4.80 0.45 -30.16
CA ASP A 17 5.81 1.18 -29.44
C ASP A 17 6.75 1.88 -30.43
N THR A 18 6.74 3.19 -30.41
CA THR A 18 7.52 3.99 -31.35
C THR A 18 9.02 4.00 -31.04
N GLU A 19 9.40 3.70 -29.81
CA GLU A 19 10.83 3.65 -29.44
C GLU A 19 11.54 2.44 -30.01
N ILE A 20 10.92 1.28 -29.87
CA ILE A 20 11.47 0.01 -30.40
C ILE A 20 10.92 -0.32 -31.79
N SER A 21 10.04 0.50 -32.34
CA SER A 21 9.40 0.31 -33.66
C SER A 21 8.76 -1.07 -33.82
N SER A 22 8.03 -1.52 -32.80
CA SER A 22 7.40 -2.86 -32.79
C SER A 22 6.03 -2.82 -32.15
N TYR A 23 5.19 -3.78 -32.56
CA TYR A 23 3.94 -4.04 -31.86
C TYR A 23 4.21 -4.70 -30.50
N ILE A 24 3.49 -4.27 -29.51
CA ILE A 24 3.58 -4.76 -28.13
C ILE A 24 2.20 -5.17 -27.60
N THR A 25 2.19 -5.97 -26.56
CA THR A 25 0.98 -6.39 -25.86
C THR A 25 0.65 -5.49 -24.68
N ILE A 26 -0.55 -5.63 -24.12
CA ILE A 26 -0.93 -4.94 -22.87
C ILE A 26 -0.03 -5.36 -21.70
N GLU A 27 0.44 -6.62 -21.72
CA GLU A 27 1.37 -7.13 -20.70
C GLU A 27 2.75 -6.49 -20.81
N ASP A 28 3.21 -6.21 -22.03
CA ASP A 28 4.46 -5.47 -22.24
C ASP A 28 4.35 -4.03 -21.68
N VAL A 29 3.20 -3.38 -21.85
CA VAL A 29 2.95 -2.05 -21.25
C VAL A 29 2.98 -2.14 -19.73
N ARG A 30 2.38 -3.17 -19.15
CA ARG A 30 2.46 -3.42 -17.71
C ARG A 30 3.91 -3.55 -17.24
N GLN A 31 4.73 -4.28 -18.01
CA GLN A 31 6.15 -4.46 -17.68
C GLN A 31 6.91 -3.12 -17.70
N LEU A 32 6.64 -2.24 -18.64
CA LEU A 32 7.21 -0.89 -18.66
C LEU A 32 6.93 -0.12 -17.38
N ILE A 33 5.72 -0.24 -16.84
CA ILE A 33 5.35 0.40 -15.56
C ILE A 33 6.17 -0.18 -14.40
N ILE A 34 6.32 -1.50 -14.36
CA ILE A 34 7.10 -2.18 -13.32
C ILE A 34 8.56 -1.77 -13.38
N ASP A 35 9.10 -1.61 -14.58
CA ASP A 35 10.48 -1.19 -14.81
C ASP A 35 10.70 0.31 -14.55
N GLY A 36 9.63 1.06 -14.30
CA GLY A 36 9.70 2.49 -14.01
C GLY A 36 9.88 3.37 -15.25
N GLU A 37 9.56 2.84 -16.44
CA GLU A 37 9.63 3.58 -17.68
C GLU A 37 8.47 4.59 -17.80
N GLU A 38 8.79 5.82 -18.16
CA GLU A 38 7.79 6.85 -18.44
C GLU A 38 7.33 6.77 -19.88
N PHE A 39 6.03 6.63 -20.08
CA PHE A 39 5.44 6.55 -21.41
C PHE A 39 4.05 7.20 -21.45
N GLU A 40 3.59 7.45 -22.64
CA GLU A 40 2.24 7.94 -22.93
C GLU A 40 1.61 7.10 -24.03
N VAL A 41 0.35 6.71 -23.84
CA VAL A 41 -0.41 5.99 -24.88
C VAL A 41 -1.32 6.97 -25.61
N ARG A 42 -1.17 7.06 -26.93
CA ARG A 42 -1.97 7.94 -27.77
C ARG A 42 -2.74 7.17 -28.84
N ASP A 43 -3.93 7.63 -29.15
CA ASP A 43 -4.66 7.14 -30.30
C ASP A 43 -3.85 7.41 -31.58
N ALA A 44 -3.70 6.39 -32.43
CA ALA A 44 -2.88 6.50 -33.64
C ALA A 44 -3.47 7.45 -34.69
N LYS A 45 -4.80 7.67 -34.66
CA LYS A 45 -5.50 8.55 -35.61
C LYS A 45 -5.73 9.95 -35.08
N SER A 46 -6.30 10.06 -33.88
CA SER A 46 -6.68 11.35 -33.29
C SER A 46 -5.57 12.01 -32.49
N GLY A 47 -4.59 11.23 -32.00
CA GLY A 47 -3.56 11.71 -31.10
C GLY A 47 -4.05 11.94 -29.66
N GLU A 48 -5.28 11.56 -29.34
CA GLU A 48 -5.86 11.66 -28.01
C GLU A 48 -5.08 10.80 -27.01
N ASP A 49 -4.90 11.32 -25.80
CA ASP A 49 -4.25 10.60 -24.72
C ASP A 49 -5.17 9.49 -24.17
N LEU A 50 -4.75 8.25 -24.34
CA LEU A 50 -5.43 7.06 -23.88
C LEU A 50 -4.70 6.37 -22.72
N SER A 51 -3.67 6.98 -22.16
CA SER A 51 -2.85 6.38 -21.10
C SER A 51 -3.69 5.92 -19.93
N ARG A 52 -4.58 6.78 -19.45
CA ARG A 52 -5.46 6.47 -18.31
C ARG A 52 -6.38 5.28 -18.61
N ALA A 53 -6.96 5.21 -19.79
CA ALA A 53 -7.84 4.11 -20.19
C ALA A 53 -7.09 2.77 -20.25
N VAL A 54 -5.86 2.80 -20.75
CA VAL A 54 -5.00 1.62 -20.82
C VAL A 54 -4.58 1.14 -19.42
N LEU A 55 -4.22 2.07 -18.53
CA LEU A 55 -3.88 1.73 -17.15
C LEU A 55 -5.06 1.08 -16.40
N LEU A 56 -6.26 1.62 -16.57
CA LEU A 56 -7.48 1.03 -16.00
C LEU A 56 -7.76 -0.36 -16.57
N GLN A 57 -7.51 -0.57 -17.85
CA GLN A 57 -7.65 -1.88 -18.49
C GLN A 57 -6.66 -2.90 -17.90
N ILE A 58 -5.41 -2.52 -17.69
CA ILE A 58 -4.40 -3.39 -17.06
C ILE A 58 -4.86 -3.84 -15.67
N ILE A 59 -5.38 -2.90 -14.86
CA ILE A 59 -5.90 -3.20 -13.53
C ILE A 59 -7.08 -4.17 -13.62
N ALA A 60 -8.04 -3.89 -14.50
CA ALA A 60 -9.23 -4.72 -14.68
C ALA A 60 -8.87 -6.15 -15.11
N ASP A 61 -7.97 -6.29 -16.08
CA ASP A 61 -7.52 -7.59 -16.54
C ASP A 61 -6.85 -8.40 -15.41
N ARG A 62 -6.02 -7.74 -14.61
CA ARG A 62 -5.36 -8.39 -13.47
C ARG A 62 -6.32 -8.81 -12.36
N GLU A 63 -7.33 -8.02 -12.10
CA GLU A 63 -8.36 -8.35 -11.10
C GLU A 63 -9.25 -9.51 -11.53
N GLN A 64 -9.41 -9.73 -12.85
CA GLN A 64 -10.20 -10.84 -13.40
C GLN A 64 -9.40 -12.14 -13.52
N ASP A 65 -8.16 -12.07 -13.94
CA ASP A 65 -7.36 -13.24 -14.30
C ASP A 65 -6.39 -13.72 -13.20
N GLY A 66 -6.17 -12.89 -12.17
CA GLY A 66 -5.21 -13.15 -11.09
C GLY A 66 -5.82 -13.26 -9.71
N GLU A 67 -4.99 -13.13 -8.71
CA GLU A 67 -5.45 -12.94 -7.34
C GLU A 67 -5.98 -11.51 -7.18
N PRO A 68 -7.28 -11.33 -6.93
CA PRO A 68 -7.87 -10.01 -6.82
C PRO A 68 -7.35 -9.27 -5.58
N MET A 69 -6.86 -8.06 -5.79
CA MET A 69 -6.44 -7.16 -4.72
C MET A 69 -7.59 -6.30 -4.22
N LEU A 70 -8.56 -6.00 -5.10
CA LEU A 70 -9.69 -5.12 -4.82
C LEU A 70 -10.93 -5.96 -4.49
N SER A 71 -11.42 -5.87 -3.25
CA SER A 71 -12.65 -6.55 -2.86
C SER A 71 -13.87 -5.91 -3.55
N THR A 72 -14.93 -6.70 -3.75
CA THR A 72 -16.21 -6.21 -4.28
C THR A 72 -16.75 -5.03 -3.45
N GLN A 73 -16.57 -5.09 -2.14
CA GLN A 73 -16.98 -4.02 -1.24
C GLN A 73 -16.21 -2.72 -1.51
N LEU A 74 -14.88 -2.82 -1.67
CA LEU A 74 -14.04 -1.66 -1.98
C LEU A 74 -14.40 -1.06 -3.34
N LEU A 75 -14.58 -1.89 -4.36
CA LEU A 75 -15.00 -1.43 -5.69
C LEU A 75 -16.35 -0.71 -5.63
N SER A 76 -17.32 -1.26 -4.89
CA SER A 76 -18.64 -0.63 -4.71
C SER A 76 -18.52 0.73 -4.01
N GLN A 77 -17.65 0.86 -3.04
CA GLN A 77 -17.39 2.14 -2.36
C GLN A 77 -16.74 3.16 -3.30
N ILE A 78 -15.76 2.75 -4.08
CA ILE A 78 -15.12 3.61 -5.08
C ILE A 78 -16.17 4.13 -6.08
N ILE A 79 -17.04 3.26 -6.58
CA ILE A 79 -18.10 3.64 -7.51
C ILE A 79 -19.07 4.66 -6.90
N ARG A 80 -19.42 4.52 -5.63
CA ARG A 80 -20.28 5.48 -4.92
C ARG A 80 -19.68 6.88 -4.82
N PHE A 81 -18.37 6.98 -4.77
CA PHE A 81 -17.69 8.29 -4.73
C PHE A 81 -17.61 8.98 -6.08
N TYR A 82 -17.83 8.27 -7.19
CA TYR A 82 -17.88 8.90 -8.50
C TYR A 82 -19.14 9.76 -8.64
N GLY A 83 -18.93 11.01 -9.02
CA GLY A 83 -20.02 11.97 -9.19
C GLY A 83 -20.44 12.72 -7.93
N ASP A 84 -19.84 12.41 -6.78
CA ASP A 84 -20.06 13.18 -5.55
C ASP A 84 -19.06 14.34 -5.43
N SER A 85 -19.43 15.36 -4.66
CA SER A 85 -18.56 16.52 -4.36
C SER A 85 -17.23 16.13 -3.68
N LEU A 86 -17.17 14.95 -3.11
CA LEU A 86 -15.98 14.38 -2.46
C LEU A 86 -15.01 13.71 -3.43
N GLN A 87 -15.33 13.60 -4.72
CA GLN A 87 -14.53 12.90 -5.71
C GLN A 87 -13.09 13.43 -5.79
N GLY A 88 -12.91 14.75 -5.83
CA GLY A 88 -11.58 15.38 -5.85
C GLY A 88 -10.79 15.16 -4.55
N PHE A 89 -11.47 15.19 -3.42
CA PHE A 89 -10.88 14.94 -2.11
C PHE A 89 -10.39 13.49 -1.99
N MET A 90 -11.18 12.53 -2.42
CA MET A 90 -10.84 11.11 -2.40
C MET A 90 -9.67 10.78 -3.33
N GLY A 91 -9.63 11.38 -4.52
CA GLY A 91 -8.52 11.20 -5.45
C GLY A 91 -7.19 11.64 -4.84
N ASN A 92 -7.15 12.82 -4.26
CA ASN A 92 -5.97 13.35 -3.58
C ASN A 92 -5.57 12.52 -2.36
N TYR A 93 -6.54 12.05 -1.60
CA TYR A 93 -6.30 11.21 -0.44
C TYR A 93 -5.67 9.86 -0.83
N LEU A 94 -6.21 9.21 -1.86
CA LEU A 94 -5.68 7.92 -2.35
C LEU A 94 -4.26 8.08 -2.91
N GLU A 95 -4.01 9.12 -3.68
CA GLU A 95 -2.68 9.41 -4.23
C GLU A 95 -1.66 9.65 -3.11
N ARG A 96 -2.02 10.45 -2.12
CA ARG A 96 -1.17 10.72 -0.97
C ARG A 96 -0.91 9.48 -0.12
N SER A 97 -1.94 8.67 0.12
CA SER A 97 -1.82 7.42 0.86
C SER A 97 -0.90 6.42 0.16
N MET A 98 -0.99 6.34 -1.16
CA MET A 98 -0.14 5.48 -1.96
C MET A 98 1.32 5.94 -1.92
N GLN A 99 1.59 7.24 -2.03
CA GLN A 99 2.95 7.79 -1.91
C GLN A 99 3.56 7.49 -0.54
N VAL A 100 2.83 7.74 0.54
CA VAL A 100 3.28 7.44 1.90
C VAL A 100 3.61 5.94 2.05
N PHE A 101 2.77 5.08 1.52
CA PHE A 101 3.00 3.63 1.55
C PHE A 101 4.26 3.22 0.79
N LEU A 102 4.46 3.76 -0.41
CA LEU A 102 5.66 3.47 -1.22
C LEU A 102 6.93 3.99 -0.56
N ASP A 103 6.90 5.19 0.02
CA ASP A 103 8.03 5.76 0.75
C ASP A 103 8.39 4.91 1.97
N GLN A 104 7.40 4.42 2.70
CA GLN A 104 7.63 3.49 3.82
C GLN A 104 8.23 2.16 3.35
N GLN A 105 7.80 1.63 2.22
CA GLN A 105 8.39 0.42 1.64
C GLN A 105 9.85 0.63 1.25
N GLN A 106 10.19 1.77 0.65
CA GLN A 106 11.58 2.11 0.30
C GLN A 106 12.46 2.24 1.53
N GLN A 107 11.99 2.95 2.56
CA GLN A 107 12.71 3.07 3.83
C GLN A 107 12.92 1.71 4.50
N PHE A 108 11.92 0.85 4.47
CA PHE A 108 12.02 -0.50 5.00
C PHE A 108 13.05 -1.34 4.24
N ARG A 109 13.08 -1.26 2.91
CA ARG A 109 14.08 -1.94 2.08
C ARG A 109 15.49 -1.41 2.33
N GLN A 110 15.67 -0.11 2.49
CA GLN A 110 16.95 0.50 2.81
C GLN A 110 17.45 0.10 4.19
N GLN A 111 16.56 0.05 5.18
CA GLN A 111 16.87 -0.44 6.52
C GLN A 111 17.26 -1.91 6.52
N MET A 112 16.56 -2.75 5.78
CA MET A 112 16.89 -4.16 5.61
C MET A 112 18.25 -4.34 4.90
N GLY A 113 18.53 -3.54 3.87
CA GLY A 113 19.84 -3.54 3.18
C GLY A 113 20.98 -3.13 4.10
N ASN A 114 20.80 -2.13 4.94
CA ASN A 114 21.76 -1.69 5.93
C ASN A 114 21.94 -2.70 7.07
N LEU A 115 20.88 -3.42 7.43
CA LEU A 115 20.90 -4.45 8.45
C LEU A 115 21.68 -5.70 8.02
N LEU A 116 21.64 -6.05 6.74
CA LEU A 116 22.42 -7.18 6.20
C LEU A 116 23.93 -6.91 6.12
N GLY A 117 24.36 -5.64 6.18
CA GLY A 117 25.76 -5.24 6.22
C GLY A 117 26.34 -5.02 7.61
N GLN A 118 25.52 -5.11 8.68
CA GLN A 118 25.96 -4.94 10.07
C GLN A 118 26.01 -6.27 10.81
N THR A 119 26.95 -6.36 11.78
CA THR A 119 27.07 -7.54 12.63
C THR A 119 25.78 -7.80 13.41
N PRO A 120 25.36 -9.09 13.61
CA PRO A 120 24.12 -9.45 14.29
C PRO A 120 23.96 -8.85 15.70
N TRP A 121 25.06 -8.52 16.33
CA TRP A 121 25.11 -7.98 17.69
C TRP A 121 24.71 -6.50 17.75
N ALA A 122 25.09 -5.70 16.75
CA ALA A 122 24.65 -4.31 16.63
C ALA A 122 23.17 -4.20 16.23
N MET A 123 22.65 -5.19 15.49
CA MET A 123 21.23 -5.28 15.15
C MET A 123 20.33 -5.47 16.36
N MET A 124 20.72 -6.32 17.31
CA MET A 124 19.92 -6.57 18.52
C MET A 124 19.80 -5.34 19.41
N ASN A 125 20.87 -4.55 19.56
CA ASN A 125 20.83 -3.33 20.36
C ASN A 125 20.00 -2.22 19.72
N GLN A 126 20.06 -2.03 18.41
CA GLN A 126 19.25 -1.04 17.69
C GLN A 126 17.77 -1.42 17.63
N LEU A 127 17.46 -2.70 17.48
CA LEU A 127 16.07 -3.18 17.46
C LEU A 127 15.42 -3.05 18.85
N THR A 128 16.17 -3.22 19.92
CA THR A 128 15.64 -3.12 21.29
C THR A 128 15.31 -1.68 21.65
N GLU A 129 16.16 -0.72 21.30
CA GLU A 129 15.92 0.70 21.59
C GLU A 129 14.79 1.29 20.73
N ARG A 130 14.78 1.01 19.43
CA ARG A 130 13.74 1.50 18.51
C ARG A 130 12.38 0.85 18.73
N ASN A 131 12.34 -0.45 19.08
CA ASN A 131 11.07 -1.11 19.40
C ASN A 131 10.42 -0.57 20.66
N LEU A 132 11.21 -0.20 21.66
CA LEU A 132 10.69 0.44 22.86
C LEU A 132 10.09 1.82 22.58
N GLU A 133 10.74 2.64 21.78
CA GLU A 133 10.23 3.96 21.38
C GLU A 133 8.96 3.84 20.53
N LEU A 134 8.93 2.94 19.56
CA LEU A 134 7.75 2.69 18.74
C LEU A 134 6.59 2.12 19.55
N TRP A 135 6.86 1.25 20.51
CA TRP A 135 5.85 0.74 21.43
C TRP A 135 5.28 1.82 22.33
N GLN A 136 6.13 2.71 22.85
CA GLN A 136 5.69 3.85 23.65
C GLN A 136 4.88 4.85 22.84
N GLU A 137 5.29 5.12 21.61
CA GLU A 137 4.58 6.01 20.70
C GLU A 137 3.24 5.39 20.23
N PHE A 138 3.22 4.10 19.95
CA PHE A 138 2.00 3.35 19.66
C PHE A 138 1.02 3.36 20.84
N GLN A 139 1.50 3.14 22.06
CA GLN A 139 0.67 3.24 23.27
C GLN A 139 0.16 4.66 23.54
N ARG A 140 0.94 5.68 23.25
CA ARG A 140 0.50 7.09 23.38
C ARG A 140 -0.58 7.45 22.38
N ASN A 141 -0.44 7.01 21.13
CA ASN A 141 -1.39 7.33 20.06
C ASN A 141 -2.67 6.51 20.17
N PHE A 142 -2.59 5.27 20.59
CA PHE A 142 -3.77 4.38 20.75
C PHE A 142 -4.34 4.37 22.15
N GLY A 143 -3.55 4.61 23.17
CA GLY A 143 -4.01 4.71 24.56
C GLY A 143 -4.86 5.96 24.85
N ALA A 144 -4.75 7.01 24.03
CA ALA A 144 -5.55 8.22 24.17
C ALA A 144 -6.90 8.17 23.44
N GLY A 145 -7.09 7.21 22.51
CA GLY A 145 -8.31 7.09 21.68
C GLY A 145 -9.29 6.02 22.14
N PHE A 146 -8.82 5.03 22.87
CA PHE A 146 -9.66 4.00 23.50
C PHE A 146 -9.64 4.20 25.01
N GLY A 147 -10.80 4.46 25.56
CA GLY A 147 -10.98 4.68 27.00
C GLY A 147 -10.14 3.67 27.78
N ARG A 148 -9.45 4.21 28.74
CA ARG A 148 -8.60 3.59 29.75
C ARG A 148 -8.74 2.06 29.79
N PRO A 149 -7.76 1.27 29.38
CA PRO A 149 -7.75 -0.12 29.76
C PRO A 149 -7.83 -0.17 31.28
N GLY A 150 -8.78 -0.86 31.81
CA GLY A 150 -8.95 -1.02 33.23
C GLY A 150 -7.58 -1.29 33.85
N GLY A 151 -7.25 -0.56 34.88
CA GLY A 151 -6.00 -0.73 35.60
C GLY A 151 -5.74 -2.21 35.88
N PRO A 152 -4.50 -2.60 36.13
CA PRO A 152 -4.16 -3.96 36.40
C PRO A 152 -5.14 -4.49 37.45
N GLY A 153 -5.98 -5.42 37.03
CA GLY A 153 -6.93 -6.05 37.92
C GLY A 153 -6.16 -6.53 39.13
N THR A 154 -6.56 -6.07 40.29
CA THR A 154 -6.12 -6.63 41.54
C THR A 154 -6.16 -8.15 41.41
N PRO A 155 -5.07 -8.85 41.65
CA PRO A 155 -5.10 -10.29 41.60
C PRO A 155 -6.21 -10.78 42.53
N PRO A 156 -7.02 -11.71 42.09
CA PRO A 156 -8.07 -12.25 42.98
C PRO A 156 -7.40 -12.79 44.24
N ASN A 157 -7.89 -12.30 45.36
CA ASN A 157 -7.48 -12.77 46.66
C ASN A 157 -7.61 -14.30 46.69
N PRO A 158 -6.61 -15.05 47.08
CA PRO A 158 -6.73 -16.50 47.14
C PRO A 158 -7.87 -16.86 48.11
N PRO A 159 -8.81 -17.71 47.72
CA PRO A 159 -9.82 -18.19 48.65
C PRO A 159 -9.17 -19.08 49.67
N GLY A 160 -9.20 -18.71 50.92
CA GLY A 160 -8.90 -19.67 51.94
C GLY A 160 -7.97 -19.24 53.06
N ALA A 161 -8.21 -18.13 53.65
CA ALA A 161 -7.68 -17.88 55.00
C ALA A 161 -8.82 -17.46 55.93
N ASN A 162 -9.90 -18.22 55.86
CA ASN A 162 -10.93 -18.09 56.89
C ASN A 162 -11.21 -19.47 57.45
N GLY A 163 -10.88 -19.59 58.64
CA GLY A 163 -11.51 -20.59 59.42
C GLY A 163 -10.59 -21.56 60.12
N LEU A 164 -10.08 -21.12 61.18
CA LEU A 164 -10.08 -21.96 62.33
C LEU A 164 -10.41 -21.06 63.52
N GLY A 165 -11.69 -20.81 63.60
CA GLY A 165 -12.28 -20.37 64.84
C GLY A 165 -12.22 -21.55 65.78
N SER A 166 -11.47 -21.39 66.81
CA SER A 166 -11.43 -22.18 68.01
C SER A 166 -12.84 -22.36 68.54
N GLY A 167 -13.33 -23.54 68.55
CA GLY A 167 -14.38 -23.96 69.43
C GLY A 167 -13.77 -24.42 70.76
N ALA A 168 -14.06 -23.74 71.76
CA ALA A 168 -13.93 -24.25 73.10
C ALA A 168 -15.26 -24.89 73.48
#